data_174b7b763e01426be82d3c133006cd1b
#
_entry.id   174b7b763e01426be82d3c133006cd1b
#
_cell.length_a   1.000
_cell.length_b   1.000
_cell.length_c   1.000
_cell.angle_alpha   90.00
_cell.angle_beta   90.00
_cell.angle_gamma   90.00
#
_symmetry.space_group_name_H-M   'P 1'
#
loop_
_entity.id
_entity.type
_entity.pdbx_description
1 polymer ?
#
loop_
_entity_poly.entity_id
_entity_poly.type
_entity_poly.pdbx_seq_one_letter_code
_entity_poly.pdbx_strand_id
1 'polypeptide(L)'
;VTQGARLLNIIIITPLRLTFVILLVGTTLSVLTEESRRAWKIQRWRKRMRNHTVVIGYGTKGRSAVSALLADGVSPKEIVVVDTDPVALETANTAGLVTVNGSATKSEVLKLAGVPKAKAVVVAPNIDDTAVLVTLSVRELAPSAWVVASVRESENQHLLEQSGADSVVISSETAGRMLGLATVTPRWWR
;
A
#
# COMPACT_ATOMS: atom_id res chain seq x y z
N VAL A 1 -28.26 -12.95 56.75
CA VAL A 1 -28.17 -13.26 55.30
C VAL A 1 -28.86 -14.60 55.11
N THR A 2 -30.07 -14.61 54.52
CA THR A 2 -30.89 -15.77 54.29
C THR A 2 -30.24 -16.81 53.41
N GLN A 3 -30.40 -18.10 53.64
CA GLN A 3 -29.79 -19.17 52.82
C GLN A 3 -30.14 -19.04 51.34
N GLY A 4 -31.35 -18.54 51.02
CA GLY A 4 -31.74 -18.27 49.62
C GLY A 4 -30.88 -17.21 48.92
N ALA A 5 -30.44 -16.17 49.63
CA ALA A 5 -29.58 -15.14 49.05
C ALA A 5 -28.15 -15.67 48.73
N ARG A 6 -27.66 -16.64 49.53
CA ARG A 6 -26.37 -17.30 49.27
C ARG A 6 -26.44 -18.24 48.07
N LEU A 7 -27.54 -18.98 47.91
CA LEU A 7 -27.75 -19.85 46.74
C LEU A 7 -27.90 -19.03 45.45
N LEU A 8 -28.61 -17.91 45.45
CA LEU A 8 -28.77 -17.04 44.32
C LEU A 8 -27.41 -16.45 43.87
N ASN A 9 -26.60 -16.05 44.84
CA ASN A 9 -25.26 -15.48 44.55
C ASN A 9 -24.32 -16.53 43.95
N ILE A 10 -24.31 -17.76 44.43
CA ILE A 10 -23.42 -18.81 43.94
C ILE A 10 -23.89 -19.35 42.59
N ILE A 11 -25.17 -19.56 42.38
CA ILE A 11 -25.70 -20.24 41.18
C ILE A 11 -25.86 -19.28 40.00
N ILE A 12 -26.19 -18.02 40.24
CA ILE A 12 -26.50 -17.06 39.15
C ILE A 12 -25.43 -15.97 39.05
N ILE A 13 -25.11 -15.28 40.15
CA ILE A 13 -24.24 -14.10 40.09
C ILE A 13 -22.78 -14.49 39.84
N THR A 14 -22.29 -15.56 40.43
CA THR A 14 -20.90 -15.98 40.25
C THR A 14 -20.60 -16.45 38.82
N PRO A 15 -21.38 -17.32 38.16
CA PRO A 15 -21.13 -17.68 36.78
C PRO A 15 -21.33 -16.52 35.79
N LEU A 16 -22.29 -15.62 36.03
CA LEU A 16 -22.51 -14.43 35.23
C LEU A 16 -21.29 -13.49 35.30
N ARG A 17 -20.73 -13.30 36.49
CA ARG A 17 -19.51 -12.49 36.72
C ARG A 17 -18.29 -13.10 36.04
N LEU A 18 -18.12 -14.42 36.10
CA LEU A 18 -17.03 -15.14 35.41
C LEU A 18 -17.17 -15.03 33.90
N THR A 19 -18.37 -15.22 33.37
CA THR A 19 -18.65 -15.08 31.93
C THR A 19 -18.34 -13.67 31.45
N PHE A 20 -18.73 -12.65 32.20
CA PHE A 20 -18.45 -11.25 31.88
C PHE A 20 -16.93 -10.98 31.84
N VAL A 21 -16.17 -11.48 32.83
CA VAL A 21 -14.70 -11.31 32.84
C VAL A 21 -14.03 -12.03 31.66
N ILE A 22 -14.47 -13.25 31.34
CA ILE A 22 -13.94 -14.03 30.21
C ILE A 22 -14.22 -13.31 28.91
N LEU A 23 -15.43 -12.78 28.71
CA LEU A 23 -15.77 -11.99 27.51
C LEU A 23 -14.95 -10.70 27.41
N LEU A 24 -14.79 -9.98 28.53
CA LEU A 24 -14.02 -8.74 28.58
C LEU A 24 -12.55 -9.00 28.25
N VAL A 25 -11.94 -10.01 28.85
CA VAL A 25 -10.54 -10.38 28.58
C VAL A 25 -10.40 -10.92 27.16
N GLY A 26 -11.33 -11.74 26.68
CA GLY A 26 -11.32 -12.31 25.34
C GLY A 26 -11.41 -11.24 24.24
N THR A 27 -12.29 -10.26 24.40
CA THR A 27 -12.41 -9.14 23.44
C THR A 27 -11.17 -8.24 23.45
N THR A 28 -10.61 -7.95 24.63
CA THR A 28 -9.40 -7.13 24.74
C THR A 28 -8.18 -7.83 24.13
N LEU A 29 -8.03 -9.14 24.36
CA LEU A 29 -6.96 -9.94 23.75
C LEU A 29 -7.09 -10.07 22.23
N SER A 30 -8.31 -10.19 21.69
CA SER A 30 -8.52 -10.30 20.24
C SER A 30 -8.11 -9.01 19.51
N VAL A 31 -8.44 -7.84 20.06
CA VAL A 31 -8.04 -6.55 19.48
C VAL A 31 -6.52 -6.38 19.47
N LEU A 32 -5.84 -6.72 20.57
CA LEU A 32 -4.38 -6.64 20.70
C LEU A 32 -3.64 -7.63 19.78
N THR A 33 -4.25 -8.80 19.53
CA THR A 33 -3.61 -9.85 18.73
C THR A 33 -3.72 -9.60 17.23
N GLU A 34 -4.74 -8.89 16.74
CA GLU A 34 -4.89 -8.57 15.31
C GLU A 34 -3.82 -7.61 14.82
N GLU A 35 -3.51 -6.55 15.55
CA GLU A 35 -2.42 -5.61 15.21
C GLU A 35 -1.05 -6.30 15.23
N SER A 36 -0.80 -7.10 16.25
CA SER A 36 0.46 -7.84 16.36
C SER A 36 0.65 -8.89 15.26
N ARG A 37 -0.42 -9.56 14.83
CA ARG A 37 -0.36 -10.54 13.72
C ARG A 37 -0.13 -9.88 12.36
N ARG A 38 -0.69 -8.68 12.12
CA ARG A 38 -0.43 -7.91 10.89
C ARG A 38 1.02 -7.45 10.84
N ALA A 39 1.54 -6.89 11.93
CA ALA A 39 2.94 -6.47 12.03
C ALA A 39 3.92 -7.64 11.83
N TRP A 40 3.61 -8.82 12.40
CA TRP A 40 4.46 -10.02 12.28
C TRP A 40 4.45 -10.62 10.86
N LYS A 41 3.30 -10.64 10.19
CA LYS A 41 3.20 -11.05 8.78
C LYS A 41 4.03 -10.15 7.88
N ILE A 42 3.95 -8.83 8.06
CA ILE A 42 4.71 -7.84 7.30
C ILE A 42 6.22 -8.01 7.55
N GLN A 43 6.65 -8.19 8.80
CA GLN A 43 8.08 -8.39 9.11
C GLN A 43 8.65 -9.70 8.52
N ARG A 44 7.89 -10.79 8.58
CA ARG A 44 8.32 -12.09 8.04
C ARG A 44 8.35 -12.06 6.50
N TRP A 45 7.42 -11.37 5.88
CA TRP A 45 7.37 -11.12 4.46
C TRP A 45 8.57 -10.27 4.01
N ARG A 46 8.87 -9.16 4.71
CA ARG A 46 10.03 -8.28 4.44
C ARG A 46 11.38 -9.00 4.44
N LYS A 47 11.56 -10.01 5.28
CA LYS A 47 12.79 -10.79 5.33
C LYS A 47 13.00 -11.67 4.09
N ARG A 48 11.93 -12.06 3.40
CA ARG A 48 11.94 -12.93 2.22
C ARG A 48 11.88 -12.19 0.89
N MET A 49 11.36 -10.98 0.88
CA MET A 49 11.21 -10.22 -0.36
C MET A 49 12.54 -9.63 -0.83
N ARG A 50 12.92 -10.05 -2.01
CA ARG A 50 13.99 -9.44 -2.83
C ARG A 50 13.45 -9.36 -4.25
N ASN A 51 13.81 -8.32 -4.98
CA ASN A 51 13.42 -8.11 -6.39
C ASN A 51 11.91 -7.88 -6.63
N HIS A 52 11.21 -7.30 -5.66
CA HIS A 52 9.81 -6.91 -5.81
C HIS A 52 9.66 -5.50 -6.41
N THR A 53 8.45 -5.18 -6.88
CA THR A 53 8.09 -3.85 -7.37
C THR A 53 7.28 -3.11 -6.31
N VAL A 54 7.67 -1.87 -6.00
CA VAL A 54 6.90 -1.00 -5.10
C VAL A 54 6.14 0.03 -5.93
N VAL A 55 4.83 0.14 -5.71
CA VAL A 55 3.97 1.13 -6.36
C VAL A 55 3.50 2.14 -5.30
N ILE A 56 3.91 3.38 -5.45
CA ILE A 56 3.63 4.48 -4.55
C ILE A 56 2.51 5.34 -5.14
N GLY A 57 1.37 5.38 -4.44
CA GLY A 57 0.11 5.95 -4.91
C GLY A 57 -0.73 4.92 -5.67
N TYR A 58 -1.89 4.54 -5.11
CA TYR A 58 -2.81 3.57 -5.71
C TYR A 58 -4.11 4.21 -6.22
N GLY A 59 -3.98 5.45 -6.70
CA GLY A 59 -5.01 6.14 -7.48
C GLY A 59 -5.13 5.56 -8.90
N THR A 60 -5.69 6.32 -9.84
CA THR A 60 -5.90 5.87 -11.23
C THR A 60 -4.60 5.42 -11.90
N LYS A 61 -3.51 6.22 -11.77
CA LYS A 61 -2.20 5.91 -12.38
C LYS A 61 -1.61 4.63 -11.77
N GLY A 62 -1.58 4.52 -10.45
CA GLY A 62 -1.01 3.35 -9.76
C GLY A 62 -1.78 2.06 -10.04
N ARG A 63 -3.12 2.12 -10.08
CA ARG A 63 -3.94 0.95 -10.47
C ARG A 63 -3.68 0.50 -11.89
N SER A 64 -3.57 1.46 -12.83
CA SER A 64 -3.22 1.14 -14.22
C SER A 64 -1.84 0.51 -14.34
N ALA A 65 -0.84 1.04 -13.61
CA ALA A 65 0.50 0.46 -13.58
C ALA A 65 0.50 -0.97 -13.00
N VAL A 66 -0.21 -1.20 -11.90
CA VAL A 66 -0.35 -2.55 -11.32
C VAL A 66 -1.05 -3.49 -12.30
N SER A 67 -2.14 -3.04 -12.95
CA SER A 67 -2.84 -3.85 -13.95
C SER A 67 -1.92 -4.28 -15.10
N ALA A 68 -1.06 -3.38 -15.58
CA ALA A 68 -0.06 -3.69 -16.60
C ALA A 68 0.99 -4.70 -16.10
N LEU A 69 1.50 -4.54 -14.87
CA LEU A 69 2.44 -5.48 -14.27
C LEU A 69 1.84 -6.89 -14.12
N LEU A 70 0.58 -6.98 -13.69
CA LEU A 70 -0.12 -8.26 -13.56
C LEU A 70 -0.36 -8.91 -14.92
N ALA A 71 -0.70 -8.13 -15.95
CA ALA A 71 -0.86 -8.60 -17.33
C ALA A 71 0.44 -9.11 -17.93
N ASP A 72 1.59 -8.54 -17.54
CA ASP A 72 2.93 -8.99 -17.92
C ASP A 72 3.45 -10.17 -17.07
N GLY A 73 2.60 -10.75 -16.22
CA GLY A 73 2.88 -11.98 -15.47
C GLY A 73 3.58 -11.77 -14.12
N VAL A 74 3.71 -10.53 -13.64
CA VAL A 74 4.25 -10.26 -12.30
C VAL A 74 3.27 -10.78 -11.26
N SER A 75 3.77 -11.57 -10.30
CA SER A 75 2.92 -12.13 -9.23
C SER A 75 2.37 -11.01 -8.33
N PRO A 76 1.07 -11.05 -7.95
CA PRO A 76 0.51 -10.07 -7.00
C PRO A 76 1.29 -9.96 -5.69
N LYS A 77 1.89 -11.06 -5.23
CA LYS A 77 2.70 -11.10 -4.01
C LYS A 77 4.05 -10.39 -4.14
N GLU A 78 4.49 -10.11 -5.35
CA GLU A 78 5.72 -9.36 -5.66
C GLU A 78 5.48 -7.88 -5.89
N ILE A 79 4.23 -7.43 -5.74
CA ILE A 79 3.85 -6.01 -5.85
C ILE A 79 3.46 -5.49 -4.48
N VAL A 80 4.12 -4.43 -4.05
CA VAL A 80 3.85 -3.70 -2.81
C VAL A 80 3.23 -2.37 -3.15
N VAL A 81 2.08 -2.10 -2.60
CA VAL A 81 1.35 -0.82 -2.76
C VAL A 81 1.49 0.03 -1.51
N VAL A 82 1.88 1.28 -1.68
CA VAL A 82 1.95 2.28 -0.61
C VAL A 82 0.92 3.37 -0.89
N ASP A 83 -0.01 3.59 0.02
CA ASP A 83 -0.99 4.67 -0.06
C ASP A 83 -1.41 5.14 1.34
N THR A 84 -2.00 6.30 1.43
CA THR A 84 -2.62 6.84 2.64
C THR A 84 -4.11 6.58 2.70
N ASP A 85 -4.75 6.30 1.55
CA ASP A 85 -6.18 6.04 1.45
C ASP A 85 -6.50 4.57 1.81
N PRO A 86 -7.24 4.34 2.92
CA PRO A 86 -7.60 2.99 3.34
C PRO A 86 -8.49 2.26 2.32
N VAL A 87 -9.32 2.98 1.55
CA VAL A 87 -10.19 2.38 0.53
C VAL A 87 -9.36 1.88 -0.66
N ALA A 88 -8.37 2.66 -1.09
CA ALA A 88 -7.41 2.24 -2.12
C ALA A 88 -6.62 0.99 -1.68
N LEU A 89 -6.16 0.97 -0.42
CA LEU A 89 -5.42 -0.16 0.13
C LEU A 89 -6.29 -1.43 0.27
N GLU A 90 -7.56 -1.31 0.63
CA GLU A 90 -8.48 -2.45 0.69
C GLU A 90 -8.72 -3.03 -0.70
N THR A 91 -8.88 -2.17 -1.72
CA THR A 91 -8.98 -2.60 -3.12
C THR A 91 -7.72 -3.36 -3.56
N ALA A 92 -6.53 -2.87 -3.21
CA ALA A 92 -5.27 -3.53 -3.50
C ALA A 92 -5.14 -4.88 -2.77
N ASN A 93 -5.55 -4.94 -1.52
CA ASN A 93 -5.52 -6.15 -0.70
C ASN A 93 -6.46 -7.24 -1.25
N THR A 94 -7.65 -6.85 -1.70
CA THR A 94 -8.61 -7.76 -2.36
C THR A 94 -8.05 -8.34 -3.67
N ALA A 95 -7.23 -7.57 -4.38
CA ALA A 95 -6.49 -8.05 -5.56
C ALA A 95 -5.28 -8.94 -5.23
N GLY A 96 -5.05 -9.25 -3.95
CA GLY A 96 -3.95 -10.09 -3.48
C GLY A 96 -2.58 -9.42 -3.40
N LEU A 97 -2.54 -8.09 -3.54
CA LEU A 97 -1.33 -7.28 -3.45
C LEU A 97 -0.91 -7.11 -1.99
N VAL A 98 0.35 -6.78 -1.77
CA VAL A 98 0.84 -6.43 -0.45
C VAL A 98 0.66 -4.91 -0.23
N THR A 99 0.07 -4.54 0.89
CA THR A 99 -0.29 -3.15 1.17
C THR A 99 0.48 -2.59 2.36
N VAL A 100 0.88 -1.32 2.26
CA VAL A 100 1.50 -0.53 3.33
C VAL A 100 0.75 0.79 3.44
N ASN A 101 0.15 1.03 4.61
CA ASN A 101 -0.54 2.28 4.89
C ASN A 101 0.45 3.33 5.41
N GLY A 102 0.48 4.48 4.78
CA GLY A 102 1.27 5.62 5.22
C GLY A 102 1.72 6.52 4.08
N SER A 103 2.19 7.71 4.46
CA SER A 103 2.76 8.65 3.50
C SER A 103 4.15 8.20 3.06
N ALA A 104 4.34 8.05 1.76
CA ALA A 104 5.63 7.70 1.16
C ALA A 104 6.69 8.82 1.27
N THR A 105 6.31 10.02 1.72
CA THR A 105 7.27 11.07 2.08
C THR A 105 8.06 10.75 3.35
N LYS A 106 7.62 9.74 4.11
CA LYS A 106 8.32 9.28 5.31
C LYS A 106 9.22 8.09 4.98
N SER A 107 10.52 8.23 5.19
CA SER A 107 11.51 7.16 4.94
C SER A 107 11.19 5.85 5.67
N GLU A 108 10.54 5.90 6.84
CA GLU A 108 10.11 4.71 7.57
C GLU A 108 9.05 3.90 6.80
N VAL A 109 8.10 4.58 6.15
CA VAL A 109 7.07 3.94 5.31
C VAL A 109 7.72 3.29 4.09
N LEU A 110 8.65 3.96 3.44
CA LEU A 110 9.42 3.40 2.32
C LEU A 110 10.25 2.17 2.75
N LYS A 111 10.91 2.25 3.91
CA LYS A 111 11.61 1.09 4.50
C LYS A 111 10.63 -0.04 4.84
N LEU A 112 9.42 0.30 5.33
CA LEU A 112 8.36 -0.66 5.61
C LEU A 112 7.89 -1.37 4.34
N ALA A 113 7.79 -0.65 3.22
CA ALA A 113 7.47 -1.19 1.90
C ALA A 113 8.62 -2.01 1.27
N GLY A 114 9.79 -2.05 1.90
CA GLY A 114 10.94 -2.81 1.43
C GLY A 114 11.71 -2.13 0.29
N VAL A 115 11.55 -0.84 0.08
CA VAL A 115 12.23 -0.06 -0.97
C VAL A 115 13.72 -0.37 -1.08
N PRO A 116 14.51 -0.50 0.02
CA PRO A 116 15.95 -0.81 -0.08
C PRO A 116 16.30 -2.12 -0.78
N LYS A 117 15.31 -3.00 -1.00
CA LYS A 117 15.49 -4.30 -1.67
C LYS A 117 14.60 -4.46 -2.91
N ALA A 118 13.94 -3.38 -3.31
CA ALA A 118 13.09 -3.38 -4.49
C ALA A 118 13.92 -3.46 -5.77
N LYS A 119 13.41 -4.19 -6.76
CA LYS A 119 13.95 -4.18 -8.13
C LYS A 119 13.53 -2.92 -8.87
N ALA A 120 12.28 -2.51 -8.68
CA ALA A 120 11.70 -1.35 -9.32
C ALA A 120 10.75 -0.60 -8.37
N VAL A 121 10.64 0.70 -8.58
CA VAL A 121 9.71 1.56 -7.84
C VAL A 121 8.95 2.43 -8.84
N VAL A 122 7.62 2.37 -8.78
CA VAL A 122 6.71 3.24 -9.53
C VAL A 122 6.24 4.35 -8.60
N VAL A 123 6.54 5.59 -8.91
CA VAL A 123 6.14 6.77 -8.16
C VAL A 123 5.01 7.47 -8.90
N ALA A 124 3.77 7.30 -8.41
CA ALA A 124 2.56 7.78 -9.09
C ALA A 124 1.58 8.54 -8.16
N PRO A 125 2.03 9.49 -7.33
CA PRO A 125 1.15 10.31 -6.53
C PRO A 125 0.33 11.28 -7.42
N ASN A 126 -0.63 11.97 -6.80
CA ASN A 126 -1.46 12.96 -7.51
C ASN A 126 -0.80 14.35 -7.61
N ILE A 127 0.21 14.63 -6.80
CA ILE A 127 0.87 15.93 -6.67
C ILE A 127 2.33 15.79 -7.08
N ASP A 128 2.79 16.65 -7.98
CA ASP A 128 4.14 16.59 -8.56
C ASP A 128 5.22 16.85 -7.51
N ASP A 129 5.02 17.80 -6.59
CA ASP A 129 5.96 18.04 -5.47
C ASP A 129 6.18 16.79 -4.62
N THR A 130 5.10 16.06 -4.38
CA THR A 130 5.17 14.77 -3.66
C THR A 130 5.95 13.74 -4.48
N ALA A 131 5.78 13.71 -5.80
CA ALA A 131 6.52 12.80 -6.68
C ALA A 131 8.03 13.08 -6.60
N VAL A 132 8.44 14.34 -6.64
CA VAL A 132 9.86 14.76 -6.53
C VAL A 132 10.45 14.33 -5.19
N LEU A 133 9.79 14.67 -4.08
CA LEU A 133 10.28 14.33 -2.74
C LEU A 133 10.38 12.80 -2.52
N VAL A 134 9.38 12.07 -2.99
CA VAL A 134 9.36 10.60 -2.88
C VAL A 134 10.44 9.98 -3.75
N THR A 135 10.63 10.46 -4.99
CA THR A 135 11.67 9.98 -5.90
C THR A 135 13.06 10.15 -5.29
N LEU A 136 13.34 11.32 -4.74
CA LEU A 136 14.60 11.61 -4.03
C LEU A 136 14.84 10.62 -2.87
N SER A 137 13.82 10.45 -2.02
CA SER A 137 13.91 9.53 -0.88
C SER A 137 14.06 8.06 -1.30
N VAL A 138 13.40 7.66 -2.40
CA VAL A 138 13.55 6.31 -2.97
C VAL A 138 14.97 6.11 -3.49
N ARG A 139 15.53 7.07 -4.22
CA ARG A 139 16.89 6.99 -4.76
C ARG A 139 17.94 6.91 -3.65
N GLU A 140 17.75 7.66 -2.56
CA GLU A 140 18.61 7.59 -1.38
C GLU A 140 18.57 6.19 -0.72
N LEU A 141 17.38 5.60 -0.58
CA LEU A 141 17.18 4.30 0.07
C LEU A 141 17.53 3.10 -0.82
N ALA A 142 17.42 3.25 -2.13
CA ALA A 142 17.62 2.20 -3.13
C ALA A 142 18.37 2.72 -4.36
N PRO A 143 19.69 2.95 -4.26
CA PRO A 143 20.49 3.54 -5.35
C PRO A 143 20.45 2.75 -6.67
N SER A 144 20.23 1.42 -6.60
CA SER A 144 20.23 0.52 -7.76
C SER A 144 18.82 0.13 -8.26
N ALA A 145 17.75 0.56 -7.61
CA ALA A 145 16.40 0.27 -8.04
C ALA A 145 16.05 1.04 -9.33
N TRP A 146 15.29 0.43 -10.22
CA TRP A 146 14.72 1.11 -11.38
C TRP A 146 13.55 1.99 -10.96
N VAL A 147 13.68 3.30 -11.06
CA VAL A 147 12.67 4.26 -10.59
C VAL A 147 11.93 4.87 -11.77
N VAL A 148 10.63 4.59 -11.87
CA VAL A 148 9.73 5.19 -12.85
C VAL A 148 8.82 6.16 -12.13
N ALA A 149 8.85 7.43 -12.48
CA ALA A 149 8.03 8.45 -11.84
C ALA A 149 7.02 9.05 -12.83
N SER A 150 5.83 9.39 -12.31
CA SER A 150 4.79 10.06 -13.08
C SER A 150 4.65 11.50 -12.62
N VAL A 151 4.63 12.42 -13.58
CA VAL A 151 4.37 13.85 -13.38
C VAL A 151 3.12 14.25 -14.18
N ARG A 152 2.44 15.32 -13.74
CA ARG A 152 1.31 15.90 -14.47
C ARG A 152 1.77 16.94 -15.47
N GLU A 153 2.59 17.88 -15.00
CA GLU A 153 3.04 19.02 -15.77
C GLU A 153 4.43 18.75 -16.35
N SER A 154 4.58 18.95 -17.67
CA SER A 154 5.85 18.68 -18.36
C SER A 154 7.02 19.54 -17.86
N GLU A 155 6.72 20.73 -17.33
CA GLU A 155 7.71 21.61 -16.72
C GLU A 155 8.43 20.99 -15.51
N ASN A 156 7.77 20.06 -14.80
CA ASN A 156 8.32 19.37 -13.64
C ASN A 156 9.13 18.11 -14.00
N GLN A 157 9.20 17.70 -15.27
CA GLN A 157 9.91 16.50 -15.70
C GLN A 157 11.38 16.52 -15.27
N HIS A 158 12.07 17.63 -15.53
CA HIS A 158 13.49 17.77 -15.21
C HIS A 158 13.79 17.61 -13.70
N LEU A 159 12.84 18.02 -12.83
CA LEU A 159 12.99 17.87 -11.39
C LEU A 159 12.97 16.39 -10.95
N LEU A 160 12.12 15.57 -11.58
CA LEU A 160 12.09 14.13 -11.32
C LEU A 160 13.36 13.42 -11.82
N GLU A 161 13.87 13.81 -13.00
CA GLU A 161 15.11 13.29 -13.54
C GLU A 161 16.31 13.63 -12.63
N GLN A 162 16.40 14.90 -12.18
CA GLN A 162 17.41 15.33 -11.21
C GLN A 162 17.26 14.68 -9.85
N SER A 163 16.04 14.32 -9.45
CA SER A 163 15.76 13.58 -8.20
C SER A 163 16.12 12.09 -8.30
N GLY A 164 16.54 11.61 -9.47
CA GLY A 164 17.02 10.26 -9.70
C GLY A 164 15.98 9.29 -10.24
N ALA A 165 14.92 9.77 -10.92
CA ALA A 165 14.08 8.90 -11.73
C ALA A 165 14.84 8.41 -12.96
N ASP A 166 14.78 7.11 -13.27
CA ASP A 166 15.36 6.52 -14.48
C ASP A 166 14.46 6.73 -15.70
N SER A 167 13.15 6.90 -15.46
CA SER A 167 12.15 7.21 -16.48
C SER A 167 11.05 8.08 -15.91
N VAL A 168 10.62 9.07 -16.68
CA VAL A 168 9.52 9.97 -16.29
C VAL A 168 8.41 9.88 -17.32
N VAL A 169 7.17 9.72 -16.84
CA VAL A 169 5.95 9.67 -17.65
C VAL A 169 5.12 10.92 -17.38
N ILE A 170 4.93 11.76 -18.40
CA ILE A 170 4.05 12.93 -18.33
C ILE A 170 2.62 12.44 -18.56
N SER A 171 1.81 12.40 -17.50
CA SER A 171 0.50 11.78 -17.55
C SER A 171 -0.53 12.57 -18.36
N SER A 172 -0.50 13.90 -18.32
CA SER A 172 -1.37 14.78 -19.10
C SER A 172 -1.10 14.67 -20.61
N GLU A 173 0.16 14.68 -21.01
CA GLU A 173 0.57 14.56 -22.41
C GLU A 173 0.24 13.17 -22.97
N THR A 174 0.55 12.12 -22.21
CA THR A 174 0.23 10.75 -22.59
C THR A 174 -1.27 10.56 -22.80
N ALA A 175 -2.09 11.06 -21.88
CA ALA A 175 -3.54 11.00 -22.01
C ALA A 175 -4.03 11.82 -23.22
N GLY A 176 -3.54 13.03 -23.42
CA GLY A 176 -3.88 13.88 -24.55
C GLY A 176 -3.53 13.24 -25.90
N ARG A 177 -2.34 12.63 -26.01
CA ARG A 177 -1.93 11.88 -27.19
C ARG A 177 -2.85 10.71 -27.49
N MET A 178 -3.23 9.92 -26.47
CA MET A 178 -4.16 8.80 -26.62
C MET A 178 -5.55 9.25 -27.03
N LEU A 179 -6.07 10.36 -26.48
CA LEU A 179 -7.32 10.96 -26.90
C LEU A 179 -7.28 11.35 -28.37
N GLY A 180 -6.21 12.02 -28.82
CA GLY A 180 -6.02 12.38 -30.23
C GLY A 180 -6.00 11.15 -31.16
N LEU A 181 -5.24 10.13 -30.82
CA LEU A 181 -5.17 8.88 -31.60
C LEU A 181 -6.53 8.16 -31.66
N ALA A 182 -7.30 8.16 -30.59
CA ALA A 182 -8.63 7.54 -30.54
C ALA A 182 -9.63 8.18 -31.51
N THR A 183 -9.45 9.44 -31.91
CA THR A 183 -10.31 10.11 -32.90
C THR A 183 -10.02 9.65 -34.33
N VAL A 184 -8.78 9.25 -34.61
CA VAL A 184 -8.32 8.90 -35.97
C VAL A 184 -8.45 7.41 -36.26
N THR A 185 -8.48 6.55 -35.20
CA THR A 185 -8.52 5.08 -35.32
C THR A 185 -9.72 4.46 -34.61
N PRO A 186 -10.95 4.64 -35.12
CA PRO A 186 -12.16 4.26 -34.36
C PRO A 186 -12.44 2.74 -34.26
N ARG A 187 -11.67 1.83 -34.89
CA ARG A 187 -12.15 0.46 -35.15
C ARG A 187 -11.30 -0.72 -34.64
N TRP A 188 -10.09 -0.55 -34.18
CA TRP A 188 -9.23 -1.71 -33.95
C TRP A 188 -9.11 -2.20 -32.49
N TRP A 189 -9.97 -1.73 -31.61
CA TRP A 189 -10.02 -2.12 -30.18
C TRP A 189 -11.43 -2.42 -29.63
N ARG A 190 -12.33 -2.87 -30.53
CA ARG A 190 -13.61 -3.48 -30.15
C ARG A 190 -13.44 -4.99 -30.00
#